data_e513f2bf103651315641e4c8a477a508
#
_entry.id   e513f2bf103651315641e4c8a477a508
#
_cell.length_a   1.000
_cell.length_b   1.000
_cell.length_c   1.000
_cell.angle_alpha   90.00
_cell.angle_beta   90.00
_cell.angle_gamma   90.00
#
_symmetry.space_group_name_H-M   'P 1'
#
loop_
_entity.id
_entity.type
_entity.pdbx_description
1 polymer ?
#
loop_
_entity_poly.entity_id
_entity_poly.type
_entity_poly.pdbx_seq_one_letter_code
_entity_poly.pdbx_strand_id
1 'polypeptide(L)'
;MLLGYSEWYKKYLFYTMLKKEFNFENDFNELDAGAFGTKYKDVKYFGIEKNSDSKLYDQVEVLYYNAENDFAIILNTKEGEQVILCRGAEGGNFATIYNNIMEKAKTYTGNKKFTKNDFLKVPNIKFNTKKEFNELCNKEFLAKDGDRCTIEQAIQTIELEMDKSGGKLKSEAAIVMTKEMALMPEEENRYFYLNDEFTMFLKEKDKDTPYFAANIQDITLFQ
;
A
#
# COMPACT_ATOMS: atom_id res chain seq x y z
N MET A 1 59.74 2.74 21.30
CA MET A 1 59.20 2.18 20.05
C MET A 1 57.79 1.69 20.35
N LEU A 2 56.81 2.59 20.15
CA LEU A 2 55.39 2.27 20.36
C LEU A 2 54.89 1.57 19.09
N LEU A 3 54.68 0.27 19.17
CA LEU A 3 53.99 -0.46 18.15
C LEU A 3 52.51 -0.06 18.23
N GLY A 4 52.07 0.77 17.29
CA GLY A 4 50.67 1.09 17.10
C GLY A 4 49.95 -0.18 16.62
N TYR A 5 49.14 -0.76 17.48
CA TYR A 5 48.18 -1.73 17.07
C TYR A 5 47.11 -1.00 16.25
N SER A 6 47.13 -1.13 14.94
CA SER A 6 45.97 -0.80 14.12
C SER A 6 44.91 -1.80 14.41
N GLU A 7 43.92 -1.42 15.21
CA GLU A 7 42.74 -2.25 15.39
C GLU A 7 42.02 -2.34 14.02
N TRP A 8 42.01 -3.54 13.45
CA TRP A 8 41.33 -3.80 12.21
C TRP A 8 39.85 -4.02 12.52
N TYR A 9 39.00 -3.04 12.18
CA TYR A 9 37.55 -3.19 12.24
C TYR A 9 37.05 -3.80 10.95
N LYS A 10 36.17 -4.82 11.05
CA LYS A 10 35.40 -5.27 9.91
C LYS A 10 34.37 -4.21 9.56
N LYS A 11 34.33 -3.80 8.31
CA LYS A 11 33.37 -2.82 7.79
C LYS A 11 32.17 -3.52 7.21
N TYR A 12 30.98 -3.06 7.55
CA TYR A 12 29.71 -3.62 7.10
C TYR A 12 28.89 -2.59 6.35
N LEU A 13 28.34 -3.02 5.22
CA LEU A 13 27.28 -2.33 4.48
C LEU A 13 25.96 -3.00 4.82
N PHE A 14 25.05 -2.27 5.46
CA PHE A 14 23.67 -2.70 5.61
C PHE A 14 22.85 -2.17 4.43
N TYR A 15 22.33 -3.09 3.62
CA TYR A 15 21.50 -2.75 2.48
C TYR A 15 20.21 -3.53 2.54
N THR A 16 19.09 -2.80 2.46
CA THR A 16 17.76 -3.40 2.30
C THR A 16 17.11 -2.87 1.03
N MET A 17 16.47 -3.74 0.27
CA MET A 17 15.73 -3.39 -0.92
C MET A 17 14.35 -4.00 -0.84
N LEU A 18 13.33 -3.17 -0.95
CA LEU A 18 11.99 -3.60 -1.29
C LEU A 18 11.79 -3.30 -2.78
N LYS A 19 11.75 -4.36 -3.59
CA LYS A 19 11.27 -4.29 -4.96
C LYS A 19 10.12 -5.27 -5.08
N LYS A 20 8.93 -4.75 -5.32
CA LYS A 20 7.74 -5.57 -5.38
C LYS A 20 6.96 -5.28 -6.65
N GLU A 21 6.65 -6.36 -7.36
CA GLU A 21 5.74 -6.38 -8.50
C GLU A 21 4.58 -7.32 -8.14
N PHE A 22 3.37 -6.88 -8.37
CA PHE A 22 2.16 -7.70 -8.20
C PHE A 22 1.13 -7.29 -9.24
N ASN A 23 0.20 -8.19 -9.56
CA ASN A 23 -0.85 -7.92 -10.53
C ASN A 23 -2.21 -8.15 -9.87
N PHE A 24 -3.18 -7.31 -10.19
CA PHE A 24 -4.57 -7.59 -9.86
C PHE A 24 -5.10 -8.71 -10.75
N GLU A 25 -6.06 -9.48 -10.28
CA GLU A 25 -6.66 -10.56 -11.07
C GLU A 25 -7.30 -10.04 -12.36
N ASN A 26 -7.94 -8.88 -12.26
CA ASN A 26 -8.52 -8.13 -13.35
C ASN A 26 -8.06 -6.68 -13.24
N ASP A 27 -7.70 -6.08 -14.36
CA ASP A 27 -7.31 -4.68 -14.39
C ASP A 27 -8.51 -3.82 -13.96
N PHE A 28 -8.27 -2.89 -13.03
CA PHE A 28 -9.26 -1.88 -12.66
C PHE A 28 -9.48 -0.89 -13.81
N ASN A 29 -10.57 -0.15 -13.77
CA ASN A 29 -10.81 0.92 -14.73
C ASN A 29 -9.82 2.07 -14.49
N GLU A 30 -9.35 2.68 -15.57
CA GLU A 30 -8.71 3.99 -15.52
C GLU A 30 -9.79 5.04 -15.31
N LEU A 31 -9.63 5.88 -14.30
CA LEU A 31 -10.59 6.92 -13.96
C LEU A 31 -10.08 8.28 -14.39
N ASP A 32 -10.99 9.25 -14.51
CA ASP A 32 -10.62 10.63 -14.80
C ASP A 32 -9.65 11.18 -13.74
N ALA A 33 -8.65 11.92 -14.22
CA ALA A 33 -7.74 12.63 -13.35
C ALA A 33 -8.50 13.63 -12.46
N GLY A 34 -8.04 13.80 -11.24
CA GLY A 34 -8.74 14.60 -10.26
C GLY A 34 -7.86 15.17 -9.17
N ALA A 35 -8.51 15.80 -8.19
CA ALA A 35 -7.82 16.38 -7.05
C ALA A 35 -7.39 15.31 -6.04
N PHE A 36 -6.26 15.53 -5.38
CA PHE A 36 -5.84 14.87 -4.15
C PHE A 36 -5.68 15.93 -3.06
N GLY A 37 -6.51 15.85 -2.03
CA GLY A 37 -6.65 16.92 -1.05
C GLY A 37 -7.04 18.25 -1.69
N THR A 38 -6.53 19.33 -1.15
CA THR A 38 -6.78 20.69 -1.66
C THR A 38 -5.69 21.21 -2.58
N LYS A 39 -4.53 20.52 -2.67
CA LYS A 39 -3.30 21.05 -3.29
C LYS A 39 -3.07 20.54 -4.72
N TYR A 40 -3.41 19.28 -5.01
CA TYR A 40 -3.02 18.61 -6.25
C TYR A 40 -4.25 18.35 -7.11
N LYS A 41 -4.20 18.69 -8.42
CA LYS A 41 -5.41 18.71 -9.29
C LYS A 41 -5.41 17.64 -10.37
N ASP A 42 -4.26 17.20 -10.85
CA ASP A 42 -4.17 16.35 -12.04
C ASP A 42 -3.61 14.94 -11.71
N VAL A 43 -4.04 14.40 -10.56
CA VAL A 43 -3.64 13.07 -10.12
C VAL A 43 -4.39 12.02 -10.93
N LYS A 44 -3.67 11.03 -11.46
CA LYS A 44 -4.25 9.88 -12.16
C LYS A 44 -4.81 8.88 -11.16
N TYR A 45 -5.97 8.35 -11.48
CA TYR A 45 -6.68 7.39 -10.63
C TYR A 45 -7.06 6.14 -11.40
N PHE A 46 -7.21 5.05 -10.66
CA PHE A 46 -7.87 3.83 -11.10
C PHE A 46 -8.91 3.39 -10.07
N GLY A 47 -9.81 2.49 -10.46
CA GLY A 47 -10.78 1.97 -9.50
C GLY A 47 -12.02 1.37 -10.14
N ILE A 48 -13.13 1.51 -9.44
CA ILE A 48 -14.44 0.97 -9.79
C ILE A 48 -15.46 2.10 -9.78
N GLU A 49 -16.18 2.24 -10.90
CA GLU A 49 -17.25 3.21 -11.09
C GLU A 49 -18.56 2.55 -11.47
N LYS A 50 -19.58 3.34 -11.68
CA LYS A 50 -20.90 2.83 -12.07
C LYS A 50 -20.79 2.01 -13.36
N ASN A 51 -21.37 0.81 -13.38
CA ASN A 51 -21.34 -0.14 -14.49
C ASN A 51 -19.99 -0.79 -14.80
N SER A 52 -19.04 -0.76 -13.87
CA SER A 52 -17.83 -1.56 -13.96
C SER A 52 -18.15 -3.06 -14.01
N ASP A 53 -17.22 -3.85 -14.60
CA ASP A 53 -17.36 -5.32 -14.63
C ASP A 53 -17.44 -5.87 -13.19
N SER A 54 -18.40 -6.78 -12.98
CA SER A 54 -18.63 -7.41 -11.67
C SER A 54 -17.40 -8.19 -11.13
N LYS A 55 -16.53 -8.65 -12.02
CA LYS A 55 -15.26 -9.31 -11.64
C LYS A 55 -14.35 -8.40 -10.80
N LEU A 56 -14.46 -7.08 -10.97
CA LEU A 56 -13.67 -6.13 -10.19
C LEU A 56 -14.09 -6.08 -8.73
N TYR A 57 -15.36 -6.40 -8.43
CA TYR A 57 -15.87 -6.41 -7.05
C TYR A 57 -15.26 -7.55 -6.23
N ASP A 58 -15.03 -8.71 -6.85
CA ASP A 58 -14.56 -9.93 -6.17
C ASP A 58 -13.11 -9.80 -5.68
N GLN A 59 -12.33 -8.88 -6.25
CA GLN A 59 -10.93 -8.65 -5.84
C GLN A 59 -10.79 -7.57 -4.75
N VAL A 60 -11.91 -6.95 -4.32
CA VAL A 60 -11.94 -5.95 -3.25
C VAL A 60 -12.69 -6.50 -2.04
N GLU A 61 -12.05 -6.49 -0.89
CA GLU A 61 -12.65 -6.85 0.40
C GLU A 61 -12.78 -5.62 1.28
N VAL A 62 -13.96 -5.40 1.86
CA VAL A 62 -14.19 -4.31 2.81
C VAL A 62 -13.88 -4.78 4.22
N LEU A 63 -12.87 -4.21 4.84
CA LEU A 63 -12.56 -4.45 6.25
C LEU A 63 -13.58 -3.74 7.14
N TYR A 64 -13.81 -2.47 6.89
CA TYR A 64 -14.88 -1.67 7.49
C TYR A 64 -15.16 -0.42 6.65
N TYR A 65 -16.35 0.14 6.83
CA TYR A 65 -16.79 1.41 6.27
C TYR A 65 -17.69 2.13 7.28
N ASN A 66 -17.19 3.17 7.92
CA ASN A 66 -17.94 4.00 8.84
C ASN A 66 -18.41 5.30 8.17
N ALA A 67 -17.60 5.86 7.28
CA ALA A 67 -17.86 7.07 6.50
C ALA A 67 -16.88 7.15 5.30
N GLU A 68 -17.08 8.10 4.40
CA GLU A 68 -16.21 8.37 3.24
C GLU A 68 -14.75 8.72 3.63
N ASN A 69 -14.53 9.15 4.86
CA ASN A 69 -13.20 9.47 5.39
C ASN A 69 -12.73 8.51 6.50
N ASP A 70 -13.49 7.44 6.82
CA ASP A 70 -13.12 6.41 7.80
C ASP A 70 -13.51 5.03 7.30
N PHE A 71 -12.61 4.41 6.56
CA PHE A 71 -12.78 3.05 6.00
C PHE A 71 -11.44 2.35 5.81
N ALA A 72 -11.49 1.04 5.65
CA ALA A 72 -10.38 0.24 5.18
C ALA A 72 -10.83 -0.88 4.23
N ILE A 73 -10.02 -1.12 3.19
CA ILE A 73 -10.24 -2.16 2.18
C ILE A 73 -8.97 -2.95 1.94
N ILE A 74 -9.14 -4.14 1.36
CA ILE A 74 -8.06 -4.96 0.80
C ILE A 74 -8.27 -5.05 -0.71
N LEU A 75 -7.22 -4.80 -1.48
CA LEU A 75 -7.13 -5.20 -2.88
C LEU A 75 -6.30 -6.47 -2.94
N ASN A 76 -6.92 -7.56 -3.40
CA ASN A 76 -6.26 -8.86 -3.55
C ASN A 76 -5.53 -8.95 -4.88
N THR A 77 -4.36 -9.61 -4.90
CA THR A 77 -3.53 -9.79 -6.08
C THR A 77 -3.44 -11.25 -6.49
N LYS A 78 -3.04 -11.51 -7.74
CA LYS A 78 -2.81 -12.88 -8.28
C LYS A 78 -1.76 -13.64 -7.49
N GLU A 79 -0.73 -12.95 -7.04
CA GLU A 79 0.42 -13.54 -6.37
C GLU A 79 0.18 -13.80 -4.87
N GLY A 80 -1.02 -13.50 -4.36
CA GLY A 80 -1.38 -13.68 -2.95
C GLY A 80 -0.90 -12.56 -2.04
N GLU A 81 -0.56 -11.42 -2.60
CA GLU A 81 -0.34 -10.19 -1.86
C GLU A 81 -1.67 -9.51 -1.56
N GLN A 82 -1.71 -8.78 -0.47
CA GLN A 82 -2.83 -7.94 -0.08
C GLN A 82 -2.36 -6.50 0.06
N VAL A 83 -2.99 -5.61 -0.70
CA VAL A 83 -2.81 -4.16 -0.55
C VAL A 83 -3.93 -3.64 0.35
N ILE A 84 -3.60 -3.27 1.58
CA ILE A 84 -4.55 -2.72 2.53
C ILE A 84 -4.49 -1.19 2.43
N LEU A 85 -5.62 -0.56 2.15
CA LEU A 85 -5.75 0.88 2.01
C LEU A 85 -6.73 1.40 3.06
N CYS A 86 -6.36 2.45 3.78
CA CYS A 86 -7.15 2.98 4.89
C CYS A 86 -7.16 4.51 4.90
N ARG A 87 -8.35 5.11 5.03
CA ARG A 87 -8.55 6.51 5.42
C ARG A 87 -9.02 6.60 6.87
N GLY A 88 -8.71 7.72 7.54
CA GLY A 88 -9.09 7.92 8.94
C GLY A 88 -8.35 6.99 9.90
N ALA A 89 -7.15 6.53 9.52
CA ALA A 89 -6.33 5.69 10.37
C ALA A 89 -5.73 6.50 11.53
N GLU A 90 -5.90 6.01 12.73
CA GLU A 90 -5.37 6.63 13.95
C GLU A 90 -4.24 5.77 14.54
N GLY A 91 -3.16 6.42 15.01
CA GLY A 91 -2.06 5.75 15.70
C GLY A 91 -0.75 6.52 15.61
N GLY A 92 0.10 6.39 16.61
CA GLY A 92 1.42 7.04 16.67
C GLY A 92 2.51 6.37 15.82
N ASN A 93 2.25 5.16 15.33
CA ASN A 93 3.15 4.40 14.45
C ASN A 93 2.36 3.38 13.62
N PHE A 94 3.00 2.84 12.57
CA PHE A 94 2.33 1.92 11.63
C PHE A 94 1.81 0.63 12.28
N ALA A 95 2.50 0.09 13.28
CA ALA A 95 2.04 -1.12 13.98
C ALA A 95 0.73 -0.84 14.75
N THR A 96 0.64 0.30 15.43
CA THR A 96 -0.59 0.72 16.12
C THR A 96 -1.72 0.98 15.13
N ILE A 97 -1.45 1.69 14.03
CA ILE A 97 -2.43 1.93 12.96
C ILE A 97 -2.98 0.60 12.42
N TYR A 98 -2.10 -0.34 12.08
CA TYR A 98 -2.49 -1.64 11.57
C TYR A 98 -3.36 -2.41 12.55
N ASN A 99 -2.97 -2.48 13.83
CA ASN A 99 -3.75 -3.14 14.86
C ASN A 99 -5.14 -2.52 15.02
N ASN A 100 -5.23 -1.19 15.01
CA ASN A 100 -6.52 -0.49 15.08
C ASN A 100 -7.43 -0.79 13.89
N ILE A 101 -6.87 -0.88 12.68
CA ILE A 101 -7.60 -1.32 11.48
C ILE A 101 -8.16 -2.72 11.67
N MET A 102 -7.34 -3.67 12.16
CA MET A 102 -7.76 -5.05 12.36
C MET A 102 -8.82 -5.19 13.47
N GLU A 103 -8.73 -4.41 14.55
CA GLU A 103 -9.76 -4.38 15.59
C GLU A 103 -11.08 -3.80 15.07
N LYS A 104 -11.05 -2.67 14.33
CA LYS A 104 -12.24 -2.13 13.65
C LYS A 104 -12.87 -3.17 12.71
N ALA A 105 -12.04 -3.88 11.94
CA ALA A 105 -12.49 -4.94 11.01
C ALA A 105 -13.17 -6.12 11.71
N LYS A 106 -12.71 -6.51 12.91
CA LYS A 106 -13.34 -7.58 13.71
C LYS A 106 -14.71 -7.19 14.24
N THR A 107 -14.86 -5.94 14.65
CA THR A 107 -16.11 -5.43 15.23
C THR A 107 -17.11 -4.91 14.21
N TYR A 108 -16.70 -4.72 12.95
CA TYR A 108 -17.54 -4.24 11.89
C TYR A 108 -18.62 -5.26 11.51
N THR A 109 -19.89 -4.85 11.61
CA THR A 109 -21.07 -5.67 11.34
C THR A 109 -21.73 -5.37 9.99
N GLY A 110 -21.24 -4.37 9.26
CA GLY A 110 -21.75 -4.01 7.94
C GLY A 110 -21.31 -4.98 6.84
N ASN A 111 -21.69 -4.68 5.61
CA ASN A 111 -21.37 -5.52 4.46
C ASN A 111 -19.86 -5.48 4.13
N LYS A 112 -19.21 -6.63 4.24
CA LYS A 112 -17.77 -6.80 3.92
C LYS A 112 -17.50 -7.12 2.45
N LYS A 113 -18.54 -7.36 1.66
CA LYS A 113 -18.39 -7.55 0.22
C LYS A 113 -18.47 -6.21 -0.48
N PHE A 114 -17.63 -6.05 -1.48
CA PHE A 114 -17.73 -4.94 -2.41
C PHE A 114 -18.85 -5.25 -3.42
N THR A 115 -19.73 -4.29 -3.70
CA THR A 115 -20.95 -4.48 -4.47
C THR A 115 -21.07 -3.45 -5.59
N LYS A 116 -22.10 -3.57 -6.42
CA LYS A 116 -22.40 -2.62 -7.50
C LYS A 116 -22.72 -1.18 -7.02
N ASN A 117 -23.03 -1.01 -5.73
CA ASN A 117 -23.31 0.29 -5.12
C ASN A 117 -22.05 0.90 -4.48
N ASP A 118 -20.91 0.25 -4.64
CA ASP A 118 -19.64 0.69 -4.09
C ASP A 118 -18.74 1.27 -5.19
N PHE A 119 -18.10 2.36 -4.87
CA PHE A 119 -17.21 3.09 -5.76
C PHE A 119 -15.81 3.13 -5.18
N LEU A 120 -14.82 2.79 -6.00
CA LEU A 120 -13.41 2.78 -5.60
C LEU A 120 -12.63 3.80 -6.43
N LYS A 121 -11.82 4.62 -5.76
CA LYS A 121 -10.91 5.56 -6.42
C LYS A 121 -9.56 5.56 -5.71
N VAL A 122 -8.54 5.04 -6.39
CA VAL A 122 -7.18 4.89 -5.87
C VAL A 122 -6.23 5.68 -6.75
N PRO A 123 -5.36 6.54 -6.20
CA PRO A 123 -4.35 7.23 -7.02
C PRO A 123 -3.30 6.25 -7.52
N ASN A 124 -2.79 6.48 -8.74
CA ASN A 124 -1.58 5.81 -9.18
C ASN A 124 -0.43 6.22 -8.25
N ILE A 125 0.40 5.26 -7.85
CA ILE A 125 1.49 5.46 -6.90
C ILE A 125 2.76 4.86 -7.46
N LYS A 126 3.86 5.61 -7.33
CA LYS A 126 5.19 5.14 -7.67
C LYS A 126 6.18 5.52 -6.57
N PHE A 127 6.65 4.54 -5.85
CA PHE A 127 7.79 4.69 -4.95
C PHE A 127 9.07 4.37 -5.72
N ASN A 128 9.98 5.33 -5.73
CA ASN A 128 11.35 5.13 -6.18
C ASN A 128 12.24 5.96 -5.25
N THR A 129 12.44 5.43 -4.04
CA THR A 129 13.12 6.16 -2.98
C THR A 129 14.35 5.42 -2.49
N LYS A 130 15.41 6.18 -2.22
CA LYS A 130 16.62 5.73 -1.54
C LYS A 130 16.77 6.55 -0.27
N LYS A 131 16.86 5.88 0.87
CA LYS A 131 17.15 6.50 2.17
C LYS A 131 18.47 5.99 2.70
N GLU A 132 19.33 6.92 3.09
CA GLU A 132 20.57 6.65 3.80
C GLU A 132 20.40 6.98 5.28
N PHE A 133 20.77 6.05 6.14
CA PHE A 133 20.70 6.20 7.60
C PHE A 133 22.07 6.62 8.13
N ASN A 134 22.41 7.89 7.91
CA ASN A 134 23.71 8.45 8.29
C ASN A 134 23.95 8.37 9.81
N GLU A 135 22.88 8.37 10.61
CA GLU A 135 22.93 8.21 12.06
C GLU A 135 23.43 6.82 12.52
N LEU A 136 23.40 5.83 11.64
CA LEU A 136 23.95 4.50 11.87
C LEU A 136 25.40 4.39 11.41
N CYS A 137 25.87 5.25 10.51
CA CYS A 137 27.23 5.22 10.00
C CYS A 137 28.25 5.48 11.10
N ASN A 138 29.38 4.80 11.02
CA ASN A 138 30.46 4.83 12.02
C ASN A 138 30.07 4.34 13.43
N LYS A 139 28.88 3.69 13.57
CA LYS A 139 28.53 3.01 14.81
C LYS A 139 29.28 1.68 14.89
N GLU A 140 29.87 1.45 16.07
CA GLU A 140 30.58 0.22 16.39
C GLU A 140 29.63 -0.80 17.04
N PHE A 141 29.84 -2.07 16.76
CA PHE A 141 29.13 -3.17 17.40
C PHE A 141 30.00 -4.41 17.47
N LEU A 142 29.64 -5.33 18.36
CA LEU A 142 30.26 -6.64 18.45
C LEU A 142 29.42 -7.65 17.69
N ALA A 143 30.04 -8.35 16.74
CA ALA A 143 29.44 -9.49 16.09
C ALA A 143 29.39 -10.70 17.03
N LYS A 144 28.59 -11.72 16.67
CA LYS A 144 28.43 -12.94 17.53
C LYS A 144 29.73 -13.69 17.77
N ASP A 145 30.69 -13.60 16.86
CA ASP A 145 32.03 -14.18 16.95
C ASP A 145 33.00 -13.36 17.80
N GLY A 146 32.56 -12.22 18.34
CA GLY A 146 33.37 -11.31 19.16
C GLY A 146 34.15 -10.29 18.37
N ASP A 147 34.07 -10.26 17.06
CA ASP A 147 34.75 -9.28 16.22
C ASP A 147 34.17 -7.88 16.41
N ARG A 148 35.05 -6.89 16.47
CA ARG A 148 34.67 -5.47 16.43
C ARG A 148 34.36 -5.07 15.01
N CYS A 149 33.18 -4.50 14.80
CA CYS A 149 32.64 -4.14 13.51
C CYS A 149 32.19 -2.69 13.50
N THR A 150 32.26 -2.06 12.34
CA THR A 150 31.77 -0.69 12.12
C THR A 150 30.80 -0.69 10.95
N ILE A 151 29.71 0.05 11.07
CA ILE A 151 28.76 0.27 9.98
C ILE A 151 29.34 1.36 9.05
N GLU A 152 29.69 0.97 7.84
CA GLU A 152 30.21 1.93 6.84
C GLU A 152 29.08 2.68 6.16
N GLN A 153 28.01 1.95 5.78
CA GLN A 153 26.81 2.52 5.19
C GLN A 153 25.57 1.73 5.64
N ALA A 154 24.45 2.42 5.76
CA ALA A 154 23.14 1.81 5.96
C ALA A 154 22.15 2.46 4.97
N ILE A 155 21.62 1.67 4.05
CA ILE A 155 20.83 2.14 2.90
C ILE A 155 19.57 1.32 2.79
N GLN A 156 18.45 1.98 2.56
CA GLN A 156 17.18 1.36 2.16
C GLN A 156 16.76 1.91 0.79
N THR A 157 16.39 1.01 -0.12
CA THR A 157 15.79 1.35 -1.40
C THR A 157 14.38 0.76 -1.48
N ILE A 158 13.42 1.55 -1.95
CA ILE A 158 12.04 1.13 -2.17
C ILE A 158 11.68 1.41 -3.63
N GLU A 159 11.36 0.36 -4.38
CA GLU A 159 10.83 0.41 -5.73
C GLU A 159 9.48 -0.30 -5.75
N LEU A 160 8.40 0.45 -5.80
CA LEU A 160 7.04 -0.05 -5.84
C LEU A 160 6.22 0.85 -6.77
N GLU A 161 5.49 0.27 -7.68
CA GLU A 161 4.54 0.97 -8.56
C GLU A 161 3.17 0.30 -8.41
N MET A 162 2.12 1.09 -8.34
CA MET A 162 0.74 0.62 -8.28
C MET A 162 -0.13 1.47 -9.21
N ASP A 163 -0.70 0.84 -10.21
CA ASP A 163 -1.67 1.40 -11.14
C ASP A 163 -2.87 0.45 -11.29
N LYS A 164 -3.70 0.66 -12.31
CA LYS A 164 -4.89 -0.16 -12.58
C LYS A 164 -4.61 -1.65 -12.74
N SER A 165 -3.42 -2.03 -13.18
CA SER A 165 -3.03 -3.43 -13.41
C SER A 165 -2.34 -4.06 -12.20
N GLY A 166 -1.99 -3.26 -11.22
CA GLY A 166 -1.12 -3.61 -10.08
C GLY A 166 0.26 -2.97 -10.24
N GLY A 167 1.35 -3.72 -10.04
CA GLY A 167 2.73 -3.29 -10.30
C GLY A 167 3.23 -3.89 -11.62
N LYS A 168 3.46 -3.09 -12.56
CA LYS A 168 4.02 -3.19 -13.91
C LYS A 168 4.14 -4.57 -14.58
N LEU A 169 3.11 -4.96 -15.32
CA LEU A 169 3.23 -5.66 -16.62
C LEU A 169 1.96 -5.40 -17.43
N LYS A 170 2.11 -4.87 -18.64
CA LYS A 170 0.98 -4.60 -19.53
C LYS A 170 0.36 -5.92 -20.01
N SER A 171 -0.93 -6.08 -19.75
CA SER A 171 -1.78 -7.01 -20.46
C SER A 171 -3.03 -6.27 -20.94
N GLU A 172 -3.23 -6.24 -22.25
CA GLU A 172 -4.43 -5.68 -22.88
C GLU A 172 -5.47 -6.79 -23.01
N ALA A 173 -6.63 -6.61 -22.38
CA ALA A 173 -7.92 -7.14 -22.89
C ALA A 173 -9.09 -6.61 -22.05
N ALA A 174 -9.82 -5.65 -22.58
CA ALA A 174 -11.10 -5.23 -22.04
C ALA A 174 -12.22 -5.88 -22.86
N ILE A 175 -13.08 -6.71 -22.23
CA ILE A 175 -14.35 -7.15 -22.80
C ILE A 175 -15.46 -6.66 -21.87
N VAL A 176 -16.24 -5.72 -22.35
CA VAL A 176 -17.44 -5.23 -21.66
C VAL A 176 -18.60 -6.18 -21.93
N MET A 177 -19.15 -6.76 -20.90
CA MET A 177 -20.44 -7.46 -20.95
C MET A 177 -21.41 -6.82 -19.96
N THR A 178 -22.46 -6.21 -20.47
CA THR A 178 -23.58 -5.71 -19.69
C THR A 178 -24.58 -6.84 -19.40
N LYS A 179 -24.94 -7.00 -18.12
CA LYS A 179 -26.01 -7.88 -17.70
C LYS A 179 -27.01 -7.08 -16.86
N GLU A 180 -28.26 -7.02 -17.33
CA GLU A 180 -29.37 -6.40 -16.59
C GLU A 180 -29.70 -7.20 -15.32
N MET A 181 -29.91 -6.50 -14.21
CA MET A 181 -30.29 -7.08 -12.93
C MET A 181 -31.56 -6.47 -12.40
N ALA A 182 -32.40 -7.36 -11.79
CA ALA A 182 -33.67 -7.07 -11.16
C ALA A 182 -33.50 -6.11 -9.95
N LEU A 183 -34.55 -5.30 -9.75
CA LEU A 183 -34.66 -4.33 -8.65
C LEU A 183 -34.64 -5.03 -7.29
N MET A 184 -33.59 -4.79 -6.54
CA MET A 184 -33.50 -5.01 -5.09
C MET A 184 -33.56 -3.65 -4.37
N PRO A 185 -33.89 -3.62 -3.06
CA PRO A 185 -33.90 -2.36 -2.30
C PRO A 185 -32.59 -1.61 -2.51
N GLU A 186 -32.65 -0.30 -2.72
CA GLU A 186 -31.45 0.53 -2.87
C GLU A 186 -30.63 0.50 -1.58
N GLU A 187 -29.56 -0.26 -1.57
CA GLU A 187 -28.50 -0.09 -0.58
C GLU A 187 -27.81 1.25 -0.83
N GLU A 188 -27.51 1.99 0.23
CA GLU A 188 -26.79 3.26 0.12
C GLU A 188 -25.44 3.05 -0.57
N ASN A 189 -25.07 3.99 -1.43
CA ASN A 189 -23.76 3.97 -2.10
C ASN A 189 -22.65 4.19 -1.07
N ARG A 190 -21.56 3.42 -1.19
CA ARG A 190 -20.33 3.63 -0.40
C ARG A 190 -19.21 4.11 -1.30
N TYR A 191 -18.49 5.13 -0.85
CA TYR A 191 -17.41 5.76 -1.61
C TYR A 191 -16.06 5.51 -0.93
N PHE A 192 -15.27 4.62 -1.48
CA PHE A 192 -13.92 4.29 -1.03
C PHE A 192 -12.90 5.13 -1.81
N TYR A 193 -12.93 6.43 -1.58
CA TYR A 193 -12.10 7.39 -2.33
C TYR A 193 -10.84 7.75 -1.56
N LEU A 194 -9.70 7.35 -2.12
CA LEU A 194 -8.35 7.65 -1.61
C LEU A 194 -7.81 8.92 -2.30
N ASN A 195 -8.61 9.96 -2.28
CA ASN A 195 -8.33 11.27 -2.90
C ASN A 195 -7.85 12.32 -1.89
N ASP A 196 -7.42 11.90 -0.73
CA ASP A 196 -6.82 12.68 0.35
C ASP A 196 -5.89 11.78 1.15
N GLU A 197 -5.29 12.26 2.24
CA GLU A 197 -4.39 11.47 3.09
C GLU A 197 -4.94 10.07 3.39
N PHE A 198 -4.09 9.07 3.19
CA PHE A 198 -4.40 7.67 3.50
C PHE A 198 -3.15 6.87 3.86
N THR A 199 -3.35 5.74 4.52
CA THR A 199 -2.28 4.81 4.86
C THR A 199 -2.43 3.54 4.04
N MET A 200 -1.29 3.04 3.55
CA MET A 200 -1.16 1.83 2.76
C MET A 200 -0.28 0.82 3.49
N PHE A 201 -0.68 -0.46 3.44
CA PHE A 201 0.13 -1.58 3.88
C PHE A 201 0.20 -2.64 2.79
N LEU A 202 1.35 -3.33 2.70
CA LEU A 202 1.49 -4.55 1.90
C LEU A 202 1.72 -5.75 2.83
N LYS A 203 0.96 -6.80 2.59
CA LYS A 203 0.99 -8.03 3.39
C LYS A 203 0.85 -9.25 2.50
N GLU A 204 1.60 -10.31 2.77
CA GLU A 204 1.30 -11.62 2.21
C GLU A 204 0.01 -12.16 2.86
N LYS A 205 -0.86 -12.79 2.08
CA LYS A 205 -2.19 -13.25 2.54
C LYS A 205 -2.10 -14.14 3.78
N ASP A 206 -1.09 -15.01 3.83
CA ASP A 206 -0.90 -16.00 4.89
C ASP A 206 -0.07 -15.49 6.09
N LYS A 207 0.27 -14.20 6.10
CA LYS A 207 1.02 -13.58 7.19
C LYS A 207 0.15 -12.65 8.02
N ASP A 208 0.42 -12.57 9.31
CA ASP A 208 -0.35 -11.71 10.23
C ASP A 208 0.13 -10.25 10.19
N THR A 209 1.36 -10.00 9.77
CA THR A 209 1.96 -8.67 9.80
C THR A 209 2.33 -8.17 8.40
N PRO A 210 2.10 -6.88 8.12
CA PRO A 210 2.57 -6.28 6.89
C PRO A 210 4.10 -6.17 6.88
N TYR A 211 4.68 -6.32 5.69
CA TYR A 211 6.11 -6.12 5.47
C TYR A 211 6.44 -4.72 4.94
N PHE A 212 5.44 -3.96 4.53
CA PHE A 212 5.58 -2.57 4.09
C PHE A 212 4.43 -1.73 4.59
N ALA A 213 4.72 -0.46 4.92
CA ALA A 213 3.73 0.54 5.27
C ALA A 213 4.17 1.92 4.78
N ALA A 214 3.21 2.72 4.32
CA ALA A 214 3.42 4.10 3.94
C ALA A 214 2.19 4.96 4.28
N ASN A 215 2.43 6.18 4.72
CA ASN A 215 1.39 7.20 4.84
C ASN A 215 1.55 8.20 3.69
N ILE A 216 0.50 8.35 2.89
CA ILE A 216 0.45 9.19 1.70
C ILE A 216 -0.25 10.49 2.05
N GLN A 217 0.53 11.52 2.40
CA GLN A 217 0.03 12.89 2.69
C GLN A 217 0.28 13.82 1.51
N ASP A 218 1.38 13.62 0.82
CA ASP A 218 1.78 14.39 -0.36
C ASP A 218 1.95 13.44 -1.55
N ILE A 219 0.95 13.43 -2.42
CA ILE A 219 0.91 12.51 -3.57
C ILE A 219 2.00 12.82 -4.61
N THR A 220 2.55 14.05 -4.66
CA THR A 220 3.58 14.41 -5.64
C THR A 220 4.91 13.69 -5.40
N LEU A 221 5.14 13.19 -4.20
CA LEU A 221 6.30 12.38 -3.89
C LEU A 221 6.22 10.97 -4.50
N PHE A 222 5.04 10.60 -5.03
CA PHE A 222 4.70 9.24 -5.46
C PHE A 222 4.04 9.19 -6.85
N GLN A 223 4.24 10.23 -7.69
CA GLN A 223 3.72 10.30 -9.07
C GLN A 223 4.79 10.02 -10.11
#